data_2c8736815cae10b70cf462fa95c6682b
#
_entry.id   2c8736815cae10b70cf462fa95c6682b
#
_cell.length_a   1.000
_cell.length_b   1.000
_cell.length_c   1.000
_cell.angle_alpha   90.00
_cell.angle_beta   90.00
_cell.angle_gamma   90.00
#
_symmetry.space_group_name_H-M   'P 1'
#
loop_
_entity.id
_entity.type
_entity.pdbx_description
1 polymer ?
#
loop_
_entity_poly.entity_id
_entity_poly.type
_entity_poly.pdbx_seq_one_letter_code
_entity_poly.pdbx_strand_id
1 'polypeptide(L)'
;DYASKVKIRYTVGGSQAEGALVDIFTAYNVDAEIDESISTITVSLKEGAQEGNILVMAHAGGNTILKPLFFTYGTAEIQDPVYNGSTADIVLEGDMTQFEVKVSASIDYEVTVEESASKWLIYNSTRAMTTLTHVFMADYYEDASGALRTGEIRFSNALYDISAAIVVKQSPKIPEGGGGGISTAADLMGFAAAVNAGASTARWENEAGEVV
;
A
#
# COMPACT_ATOMS: atom_id res chain seq x y z
N ASP A 1 -14.23 -18.78 7.19
CA ASP A 1 -15.30 -19.11 6.24
C ASP A 1 -14.75 -19.00 4.85
N TYR A 2 -14.75 -20.11 4.13
CA TYR A 2 -14.37 -20.13 2.73
C TYR A 2 -15.37 -19.27 1.96
N ALA A 3 -14.87 -18.29 1.18
CA ALA A 3 -15.72 -17.60 0.24
C ALA A 3 -16.24 -18.63 -0.77
N SER A 4 -17.45 -19.13 -0.54
CA SER A 4 -18.08 -20.09 -1.46
C SER A 4 -18.38 -19.47 -2.82
N LYS A 5 -18.23 -18.16 -2.94
CA LYS A 5 -18.55 -17.39 -4.14
C LYS A 5 -17.46 -16.37 -4.46
N VAL A 6 -17.04 -16.33 -5.70
CA VAL A 6 -16.15 -15.31 -6.26
C VAL A 6 -17.01 -14.23 -6.93
N LYS A 7 -16.73 -12.96 -6.62
CA LYS A 7 -17.37 -11.81 -7.30
C LYS A 7 -16.36 -11.13 -8.21
N ILE A 8 -16.70 -11.03 -9.46
CA ILE A 8 -15.86 -10.45 -10.52
C ILE A 8 -16.55 -9.20 -11.02
N ARG A 9 -15.93 -8.04 -10.83
CA ARG A 9 -16.40 -6.81 -11.47
C ARG A 9 -15.85 -6.78 -12.89
N TYR A 10 -16.70 -6.42 -13.84
CA TYR A 10 -16.30 -6.23 -15.21
C TYR A 10 -16.57 -4.80 -15.69
N THR A 11 -15.80 -4.37 -16.68
CA THR A 11 -16.02 -3.13 -17.39
C THR A 11 -15.97 -3.42 -18.88
N VAL A 12 -16.87 -2.82 -19.65
CA VAL A 12 -16.82 -2.84 -21.11
C VAL A 12 -16.29 -1.47 -21.55
N GLY A 13 -15.14 -1.46 -22.21
CA GLY A 13 -14.48 -0.24 -22.67
C GLY A 13 -14.44 -0.16 -24.20
N GLY A 14 -14.25 1.06 -24.73
CA GLY A 14 -14.13 1.34 -26.16
C GLY A 14 -15.30 2.15 -26.72
N SER A 15 -15.19 2.53 -27.99
CA SER A 15 -16.15 3.41 -28.67
C SER A 15 -17.55 2.80 -28.88
N GLN A 16 -17.72 1.52 -28.59
CA GLN A 16 -18.98 0.76 -28.74
C GLN A 16 -19.45 0.14 -27.41
N ALA A 17 -18.98 0.65 -26.29
CA ALA A 17 -19.33 0.13 -24.96
C ALA A 17 -20.80 0.41 -24.59
N GLU A 18 -21.40 1.45 -25.16
CA GLU A 18 -22.80 1.79 -24.95
C GLU A 18 -23.72 0.73 -25.56
N GLY A 19 -24.60 0.13 -24.75
CA GLY A 19 -25.49 -0.96 -25.15
C GLY A 19 -24.79 -2.33 -25.26
N ALA A 20 -23.57 -2.49 -24.77
CA ALA A 20 -22.91 -3.78 -24.72
C ALA A 20 -23.68 -4.75 -23.81
N LEU A 21 -23.93 -5.95 -24.31
CA LEU A 21 -24.50 -7.06 -23.56
C LEU A 21 -23.36 -7.97 -23.08
N VAL A 22 -23.37 -8.33 -21.81
CA VAL A 22 -22.45 -9.30 -21.24
C VAL A 22 -23.24 -10.53 -20.78
N ASP A 23 -22.81 -11.72 -21.20
CA ASP A 23 -23.49 -12.96 -20.89
C ASP A 23 -22.47 -14.08 -20.59
N ILE A 24 -22.94 -15.16 -19.98
CA ILE A 24 -22.16 -16.37 -19.72
C ILE A 24 -22.45 -17.35 -20.83
N PHE A 25 -21.54 -17.47 -21.80
CA PHE A 25 -21.69 -18.34 -22.95
C PHE A 25 -21.64 -19.83 -22.59
N THR A 26 -20.71 -20.20 -21.67
CA THR A 26 -20.62 -21.55 -21.10
C THR A 26 -20.15 -21.50 -19.68
N ALA A 27 -20.54 -22.50 -18.88
CA ALA A 27 -20.09 -22.72 -17.53
C ALA A 27 -19.78 -24.21 -17.32
N TYR A 28 -18.61 -24.53 -16.77
CA TYR A 28 -18.20 -25.89 -16.46
C TYR A 28 -17.80 -25.99 -14.98
N ASN A 29 -18.41 -26.90 -14.25
CA ASN A 29 -18.22 -27.12 -12.81
C ASN A 29 -18.47 -25.87 -11.93
N VAL A 30 -19.16 -24.88 -12.41
CA VAL A 30 -19.53 -23.68 -11.67
C VAL A 30 -20.99 -23.33 -11.89
N ASP A 31 -21.56 -22.64 -10.91
CA ASP A 31 -22.76 -21.85 -11.03
C ASP A 31 -22.36 -20.39 -11.14
N ALA A 32 -22.89 -19.67 -12.11
CA ALA A 32 -22.50 -18.29 -12.35
C ALA A 32 -23.74 -17.44 -12.67
N GLU A 33 -23.77 -16.22 -12.13
CA GLU A 33 -24.87 -15.28 -12.25
C GLU A 33 -24.31 -13.89 -12.55
N ILE A 34 -24.97 -13.14 -13.46
CA ILE A 34 -24.62 -11.76 -13.78
C ILE A 34 -25.61 -10.82 -13.10
N ASP A 35 -25.09 -9.84 -12.38
CA ASP A 35 -25.82 -8.66 -11.94
C ASP A 35 -25.38 -7.46 -12.79
N GLU A 36 -26.17 -7.13 -13.79
CA GLU A 36 -25.87 -6.03 -14.70
C GLU A 36 -25.93 -4.66 -14.02
N SER A 37 -26.74 -4.52 -12.95
CA SER A 37 -26.95 -3.25 -12.25
C SER A 37 -25.67 -2.75 -11.57
N ILE A 38 -24.80 -3.67 -11.16
CA ILE A 38 -23.50 -3.39 -10.54
C ILE A 38 -22.31 -3.92 -11.35
N SER A 39 -22.58 -4.41 -12.56
CA SER A 39 -21.57 -4.96 -13.48
C SER A 39 -20.71 -6.04 -12.80
N THR A 40 -21.36 -7.01 -12.17
CA THR A 40 -20.69 -8.05 -11.40
C THR A 40 -21.15 -9.44 -11.83
N ILE A 41 -20.21 -10.37 -11.97
CA ILE A 41 -20.47 -11.80 -12.17
C ILE A 41 -20.16 -12.49 -10.84
N THR A 42 -21.12 -13.20 -10.29
CA THR A 42 -20.94 -14.03 -9.10
C THR A 42 -20.79 -15.48 -9.55
N VAL A 43 -19.71 -16.15 -9.14
CA VAL A 43 -19.38 -17.52 -9.50
C VAL A 43 -19.15 -18.35 -8.26
N SER A 44 -19.68 -19.58 -8.21
CA SER A 44 -19.37 -20.57 -7.20
C SER A 44 -19.03 -21.90 -7.86
N LEU A 45 -18.04 -22.61 -7.33
CA LEU A 45 -17.78 -24.00 -7.73
C LEU A 45 -18.96 -24.87 -7.31
N LYS A 46 -19.34 -25.84 -8.16
CA LYS A 46 -20.32 -26.86 -7.80
C LYS A 46 -19.79 -27.74 -6.69
N GLU A 47 -20.70 -28.36 -5.96
CA GLU A 47 -20.34 -29.26 -4.87
C GLU A 47 -19.35 -30.33 -5.33
N GLY A 48 -18.23 -30.46 -4.60
CA GLY A 48 -17.14 -31.42 -4.89
C GLY A 48 -16.20 -31.02 -6.00
N ALA A 49 -16.47 -29.95 -6.75
CA ALA A 49 -15.55 -29.49 -7.78
C ALA A 49 -14.34 -28.77 -7.18
N GLN A 50 -13.14 -29.09 -7.65
CA GLN A 50 -11.89 -28.43 -7.26
C GLN A 50 -11.49 -27.33 -8.24
N GLU A 51 -12.02 -27.38 -9.44
CA GLU A 51 -11.80 -26.41 -10.50
C GLU A 51 -13.03 -26.27 -11.40
N GLY A 52 -13.11 -25.14 -12.07
CA GLY A 52 -14.16 -24.85 -13.05
C GLY A 52 -13.80 -23.68 -13.93
N ASN A 53 -14.64 -23.40 -14.90
CA ASN A 53 -14.46 -22.24 -15.75
C ASN A 53 -15.79 -21.70 -16.26
N ILE A 54 -15.77 -20.43 -16.67
CA ILE A 54 -16.81 -19.81 -17.47
C ILE A 54 -16.18 -19.19 -18.71
N LEU A 55 -16.95 -19.12 -19.78
CA LEU A 55 -16.64 -18.32 -20.94
C LEU A 55 -17.62 -17.14 -20.96
N VAL A 56 -17.12 -15.97 -20.64
CA VAL A 56 -17.89 -14.73 -20.67
C VAL A 56 -17.90 -14.19 -22.10
N MET A 57 -19.06 -13.83 -22.57
CA MET A 57 -19.26 -13.19 -23.86
C MET A 57 -19.68 -11.75 -23.68
N ALA A 58 -19.01 -10.83 -24.37
CA ALA A 58 -19.45 -9.45 -24.50
C ALA A 58 -19.79 -9.17 -25.99
N HIS A 59 -20.97 -8.63 -26.23
CA HIS A 59 -21.46 -8.31 -27.58
C HIS A 59 -21.82 -6.82 -27.63
N ALA A 60 -21.20 -6.11 -28.60
CA ALA A 60 -21.47 -4.69 -28.83
C ALA A 60 -21.19 -4.32 -30.29
N GLY A 61 -22.10 -3.58 -30.92
CA GLY A 61 -21.93 -3.04 -32.27
C GLY A 61 -21.58 -4.07 -33.34
N GLY A 62 -22.10 -5.30 -33.23
CA GLY A 62 -21.83 -6.40 -34.17
C GLY A 62 -20.52 -7.16 -33.89
N ASN A 63 -19.74 -6.76 -32.90
CA ASN A 63 -18.55 -7.46 -32.47
C ASN A 63 -18.86 -8.33 -31.26
N THR A 64 -18.19 -9.50 -31.18
CA THR A 64 -18.27 -10.41 -30.05
C THR A 64 -16.89 -10.69 -29.53
N ILE A 65 -16.70 -10.55 -28.21
CA ILE A 65 -15.47 -10.88 -27.48
C ILE A 65 -15.80 -12.02 -26.53
N LEU A 66 -14.96 -13.04 -26.52
CA LEU A 66 -15.04 -14.16 -25.57
C LEU A 66 -13.85 -14.10 -24.63
N LYS A 67 -14.12 -14.18 -23.32
CA LYS A 67 -13.12 -14.17 -22.28
C LYS A 67 -13.26 -15.40 -21.39
N PRO A 68 -12.33 -16.38 -21.44
CA PRO A 68 -12.33 -17.48 -20.50
C PRO A 68 -11.84 -17.04 -19.13
N LEU A 69 -12.51 -17.50 -18.08
CA LEU A 69 -12.13 -17.31 -16.68
C LEU A 69 -12.08 -18.69 -16.01
N PHE A 70 -10.99 -18.98 -15.33
CA PHE A 70 -10.74 -20.24 -14.64
C PHE A 70 -10.80 -20.03 -13.14
N PHE A 71 -11.35 -20.99 -12.42
CA PHE A 71 -11.55 -20.97 -10.98
C PHE A 71 -10.96 -22.24 -10.39
N THR A 72 -10.27 -22.09 -9.28
CA THR A 72 -9.81 -23.18 -8.44
C THR A 72 -10.30 -22.98 -7.01
N TYR A 73 -10.53 -24.06 -6.30
CA TYR A 73 -10.89 -23.97 -4.90
C TYR A 73 -9.74 -23.34 -4.10
N GLY A 74 -10.04 -22.31 -3.33
CA GLY A 74 -9.07 -21.59 -2.53
C GLY A 74 -9.74 -20.60 -1.57
N THR A 75 -8.96 -20.06 -0.65
CA THR A 75 -9.39 -18.96 0.25
C THR A 75 -9.12 -17.61 -0.39
N ALA A 76 -10.07 -16.67 -0.26
CA ALA A 76 -9.80 -15.27 -0.51
C ALA A 76 -8.91 -14.75 0.62
N GLU A 77 -7.71 -14.26 0.29
CA GLU A 77 -6.71 -13.84 1.28
C GLU A 77 -5.86 -12.70 0.74
N ILE A 78 -5.53 -11.77 1.60
CA ILE A 78 -4.45 -10.81 1.46
C ILE A 78 -3.54 -11.02 2.66
N GLN A 79 -2.33 -11.49 2.45
CA GLN A 79 -1.36 -11.74 3.51
C GLN A 79 -0.76 -10.43 4.03
N ASP A 80 -0.21 -10.47 5.23
CA ASP A 80 0.44 -9.31 5.82
C ASP A 80 1.55 -8.78 4.90
N PRO A 81 1.59 -7.45 4.70
CA PRO A 81 2.62 -6.82 3.88
C PRO A 81 4.01 -7.03 4.46
N VAL A 82 4.98 -7.23 3.57
CA VAL A 82 6.38 -7.52 3.93
C VAL A 82 7.31 -6.42 3.42
N TYR A 83 8.10 -5.84 4.31
CA TYR A 83 9.20 -4.94 4.03
C TYR A 83 10.51 -5.55 4.50
N ASN A 84 11.50 -5.67 3.61
CA ASN A 84 12.82 -6.27 3.90
C ASN A 84 12.74 -7.64 4.63
N GLY A 85 11.73 -8.46 4.27
CA GLY A 85 11.54 -9.79 4.87
C GLY A 85 10.84 -9.79 6.22
N SER A 86 10.29 -8.67 6.67
CA SER A 86 9.56 -8.52 7.94
C SER A 86 8.16 -7.95 7.72
N THR A 87 7.21 -8.35 8.56
CA THR A 87 5.86 -7.79 8.65
C THR A 87 5.74 -6.69 9.72
N ALA A 88 6.85 -6.35 10.39
CA ALA A 88 6.88 -5.28 11.36
C ALA A 88 6.73 -3.90 10.71
N ASP A 89 6.42 -2.90 11.54
CA ASP A 89 6.37 -1.50 11.10
C ASP A 89 7.64 -1.11 10.34
N ILE A 90 7.47 -0.34 9.28
CA ILE A 90 8.57 0.22 8.50
C ILE A 90 9.11 1.43 9.26
N VAL A 91 10.40 1.43 9.54
CA VAL A 91 11.08 2.57 10.16
C VAL A 91 12.03 3.19 9.14
N LEU A 92 11.82 4.47 8.85
CA LEU A 92 12.61 5.26 7.91
C LEU A 92 13.29 6.43 8.62
N GLU A 93 14.43 6.84 8.10
CA GLU A 93 15.10 8.08 8.46
C GLU A 93 14.44 9.28 7.75
N GLY A 94 14.81 10.51 8.14
CA GLY A 94 14.23 11.74 7.62
C GLY A 94 14.58 12.07 6.16
N ASP A 95 15.44 11.30 5.52
CA ASP A 95 15.76 11.48 4.11
C ASP A 95 14.61 11.05 3.20
N MET A 96 14.52 11.67 2.05
CA MET A 96 13.62 11.19 0.99
C MET A 96 14.03 9.77 0.60
N THR A 97 13.15 8.82 0.79
CA THR A 97 13.44 7.39 0.65
C THR A 97 12.39 6.70 -0.21
N GLN A 98 12.86 6.02 -1.26
CA GLN A 98 12.04 5.09 -2.02
C GLN A 98 12.18 3.69 -1.41
N PHE A 99 11.07 2.99 -1.24
CA PHE A 99 11.06 1.63 -0.69
C PHE A 99 9.97 0.77 -1.32
N GLU A 100 10.10 -0.53 -1.16
CA GLU A 100 9.21 -1.53 -1.74
C GLU A 100 8.52 -2.35 -0.65
N VAL A 101 7.22 -2.54 -0.80
CA VAL A 101 6.41 -3.43 0.05
C VAL A 101 5.90 -4.57 -0.81
N LYS A 102 6.08 -5.80 -0.36
CA LYS A 102 5.59 -7.02 -1.01
C LYS A 102 4.33 -7.51 -0.32
N VAL A 103 3.34 -7.89 -1.13
CA VAL A 103 2.08 -8.46 -0.64
C VAL A 103 1.77 -9.72 -1.44
N SER A 104 1.42 -10.80 -0.76
CA SER A 104 0.89 -12.00 -1.39
C SER A 104 -0.62 -12.02 -1.22
N ALA A 105 -1.35 -12.23 -2.29
CA ALA A 105 -2.80 -12.31 -2.25
C ALA A 105 -3.32 -13.34 -3.25
N SER A 106 -4.43 -13.99 -2.93
CA SER A 106 -5.17 -14.88 -3.83
C SER A 106 -6.30 -14.16 -4.59
N ILE A 107 -6.53 -12.88 -4.28
CA ILE A 107 -7.55 -12.02 -4.88
C ILE A 107 -6.95 -10.68 -5.27
N ASP A 108 -7.62 -9.96 -6.16
CA ASP A 108 -7.28 -8.57 -6.47
C ASP A 108 -7.49 -7.67 -5.24
N TYR A 109 -6.72 -6.61 -5.14
CA TYR A 109 -6.84 -5.63 -4.06
C TYR A 109 -6.49 -4.21 -4.54
N GLU A 110 -6.96 -3.23 -3.78
CA GLU A 110 -6.62 -1.82 -3.94
C GLU A 110 -5.53 -1.44 -2.92
N VAL A 111 -4.64 -0.55 -3.32
CA VAL A 111 -3.60 0.01 -2.45
C VAL A 111 -3.95 1.44 -2.13
N THR A 112 -4.06 1.75 -0.85
CA THR A 112 -4.34 3.10 -0.37
C THR A 112 -3.34 3.53 0.68
N VAL A 113 -3.04 4.83 0.72
CA VAL A 113 -2.28 5.47 1.78
C VAL A 113 -3.25 6.26 2.63
N GLU A 114 -3.11 6.19 3.94
CA GLU A 114 -3.92 6.97 4.88
C GLU A 114 -3.92 8.45 4.52
N GLU A 115 -5.09 9.11 4.56
CA GLU A 115 -5.25 10.50 4.11
C GLU A 115 -4.31 11.46 4.85
N SER A 116 -4.10 11.26 6.14
CA SER A 116 -3.18 12.04 6.98
C SER A 116 -1.73 11.97 6.50
N ALA A 117 -1.34 10.85 5.90
CA ALA A 117 0.00 10.57 5.39
C ALA A 117 0.17 10.87 3.89
N SER A 118 -0.90 11.05 3.14
CA SER A 118 -0.89 11.16 1.67
C SER A 118 -0.05 12.32 1.12
N LYS A 119 0.28 13.31 1.94
CA LYS A 119 1.13 14.45 1.56
C LYS A 119 2.62 14.12 1.53
N TRP A 120 3.05 13.08 2.24
CA TRP A 120 4.46 12.74 2.40
C TRP A 120 4.79 11.28 2.08
N LEU A 121 3.79 10.41 2.07
CA LEU A 121 3.91 9.00 1.73
C LEU A 121 3.16 8.75 0.42
N ILE A 122 3.93 8.65 -0.68
CA ILE A 122 3.40 8.63 -2.03
C ILE A 122 3.49 7.22 -2.59
N TYR A 123 2.36 6.69 -3.05
CA TYR A 123 2.31 5.44 -3.78
C TYR A 123 2.63 5.66 -5.26
N ASN A 124 3.75 5.11 -5.71
CA ASN A 124 4.13 5.10 -7.11
C ASN A 124 3.56 3.84 -7.79
N SER A 125 2.32 3.94 -8.27
CA SER A 125 1.72 2.81 -8.98
C SER A 125 2.43 2.58 -10.31
N THR A 126 3.38 1.67 -10.33
CA THR A 126 3.84 1.07 -11.58
C THR A 126 2.84 -0.02 -11.93
N ARG A 127 2.08 0.16 -13.00
CA ARG A 127 1.20 -0.87 -13.56
C ARG A 127 2.03 -2.00 -14.17
N ALA A 128 2.63 -2.82 -13.35
CA ALA A 128 3.14 -4.12 -13.76
C ALA A 128 2.16 -5.17 -13.25
N MET A 129 1.37 -5.72 -14.14
CA MET A 129 0.29 -6.68 -13.86
C MET A 129 0.74 -8.04 -13.31
N THR A 130 1.94 -8.16 -12.75
CA THR A 130 2.48 -9.45 -12.27
C THR A 130 3.37 -9.36 -11.05
N THR A 131 3.61 -8.20 -10.48
CA THR A 131 4.44 -8.08 -9.26
C THR A 131 3.59 -7.68 -8.08
N LEU A 132 3.54 -8.56 -7.11
CA LEU A 132 3.03 -8.31 -5.76
C LEU A 132 3.94 -7.33 -4.98
N THR A 133 4.69 -6.49 -5.69
CA THR A 133 5.63 -5.52 -5.15
C THR A 133 5.14 -4.12 -5.47
N HIS A 134 4.97 -3.31 -4.44
CA HIS A 134 4.49 -1.94 -4.53
C HIS A 134 5.60 -0.98 -4.14
N VAL A 135 5.79 0.07 -4.93
CA VAL A 135 6.82 1.07 -4.71
C VAL A 135 6.19 2.29 -4.06
N PHE A 136 6.80 2.74 -2.98
CA PHE A 136 6.42 3.94 -2.24
C PHE A 136 7.60 4.89 -2.15
N MET A 137 7.30 6.16 -1.98
CA MET A 137 8.27 7.20 -1.69
C MET A 137 7.83 7.96 -0.44
N ALA A 138 8.71 8.04 0.55
CA ALA A 138 8.57 8.93 1.69
C ALA A 138 9.36 10.20 1.42
N ASP A 139 8.72 11.36 1.55
CA ASP A 139 9.36 12.64 1.38
C ASP A 139 10.34 12.94 2.53
N TYR A 140 11.26 13.89 2.26
CA TYR A 140 12.14 14.44 3.27
C TYR A 140 11.35 14.96 4.47
N TYR A 141 11.85 14.67 5.66
CA TYR A 141 11.21 15.08 6.91
C TYR A 141 12.23 15.69 7.86
N GLU A 142 12.00 16.92 8.24
CA GLU A 142 12.78 17.66 9.21
C GLU A 142 11.85 18.22 10.28
N ASP A 143 12.16 17.97 11.53
CA ASP A 143 11.42 18.48 12.69
C ASP A 143 12.34 18.60 13.89
N ALA A 144 12.56 19.83 14.34
CA ALA A 144 13.40 20.13 15.49
C ALA A 144 12.91 19.52 16.82
N SER A 145 11.61 19.20 16.92
CA SER A 145 11.06 18.52 18.09
C SER A 145 11.46 17.04 18.19
N GLY A 146 11.97 16.46 17.11
CA GLY A 146 12.27 15.04 17.03
C GLY A 146 11.03 14.15 16.97
N ALA A 147 9.85 14.71 16.71
CA ALA A 147 8.60 13.94 16.66
C ALA A 147 8.56 13.01 15.43
N LEU A 148 8.22 11.75 15.66
CA LEU A 148 7.97 10.80 14.57
C LEU A 148 6.70 11.19 13.84
N ARG A 149 6.72 11.08 12.49
CA ARG A 149 5.48 11.02 11.72
C ARG A 149 5.14 9.58 11.36
N THR A 150 3.86 9.28 11.34
CA THR A 150 3.36 7.93 11.05
C THR A 150 2.32 7.99 9.95
N GLY A 151 2.21 6.90 9.20
CA GLY A 151 1.18 6.71 8.20
C GLY A 151 0.94 5.24 7.97
N GLU A 152 -0.22 4.88 7.45
CA GLU A 152 -0.59 3.51 7.15
C GLU A 152 -0.72 3.31 5.64
N ILE A 153 -0.19 2.18 5.17
CA ILE A 153 -0.43 1.65 3.83
C ILE A 153 -1.39 0.47 4.00
N ARG A 154 -2.51 0.52 3.30
CA ARG A 154 -3.55 -0.51 3.35
C ARG A 154 -3.73 -1.17 2.00
N PHE A 155 -3.88 -2.48 2.02
CA PHE A 155 -4.19 -3.35 0.90
C PHE A 155 -5.56 -3.95 1.18
N SER A 156 -6.56 -3.70 0.35
CA SER A 156 -7.93 -4.08 0.67
C SER A 156 -8.75 -4.51 -0.53
N ASN A 157 -9.69 -5.40 -0.28
CA ASN A 157 -10.72 -5.76 -1.24
C ASN A 157 -12.10 -5.60 -0.60
N ALA A 158 -12.86 -4.60 -1.05
CA ALA A 158 -14.16 -4.26 -0.50
C ALA A 158 -15.24 -5.32 -0.76
N LEU A 159 -15.09 -6.16 -1.81
CA LEU A 159 -16.07 -7.19 -2.14
C LEU A 159 -16.04 -8.33 -1.12
N TYR A 160 -14.88 -8.59 -0.53
CA TYR A 160 -14.69 -9.69 0.43
C TYR A 160 -14.53 -9.18 1.88
N ASP A 161 -14.50 -7.86 2.09
CA ASP A 161 -14.22 -7.23 3.38
C ASP A 161 -12.91 -7.74 4.00
N ILE A 162 -11.88 -7.83 3.17
CA ILE A 162 -10.54 -8.30 3.56
C ILE A 162 -9.57 -7.15 3.40
N SER A 163 -8.72 -6.94 4.40
CA SER A 163 -7.64 -5.98 4.34
C SER A 163 -6.43 -6.42 5.16
N ALA A 164 -5.25 -5.99 4.70
CA ALA A 164 -4.00 -6.03 5.44
C ALA A 164 -3.34 -4.66 5.40
N ALA A 165 -2.56 -4.32 6.40
CA ALA A 165 -1.95 -2.99 6.48
C ALA A 165 -0.53 -3.07 7.07
N ILE A 166 0.29 -2.07 6.75
CA ILE A 166 1.60 -1.88 7.35
C ILE A 166 1.79 -0.41 7.72
N VAL A 167 2.32 -0.17 8.90
CA VAL A 167 2.58 1.18 9.41
C VAL A 167 3.96 1.63 8.98
N VAL A 168 4.06 2.86 8.48
CA VAL A 168 5.31 3.54 8.16
C VAL A 168 5.56 4.61 9.20
N LYS A 169 6.71 4.53 9.85
CA LYS A 169 7.20 5.51 10.82
C LYS A 169 8.43 6.19 10.23
N GLN A 170 8.47 7.50 10.22
CA GLN A 170 9.66 8.23 9.78
C GLN A 170 10.16 9.14 10.90
N SER A 171 11.43 8.95 11.26
CA SER A 171 12.15 9.83 12.17
C SER A 171 12.50 11.13 11.43
N PRO A 172 12.37 12.30 12.06
CA PRO A 172 12.83 13.51 11.41
C PRO A 172 14.36 13.57 11.35
N LYS A 173 14.90 14.23 10.35
CA LYS A 173 16.20 14.82 10.47
C LYS A 173 16.10 15.96 11.47
N ILE A 174 16.94 15.89 12.48
CA ILE A 174 17.16 17.05 13.33
C ILE A 174 18.07 17.98 12.52
N PRO A 175 17.66 19.25 12.27
CA PRO A 175 18.50 20.17 11.53
C PRO A 175 19.94 20.17 12.08
N GLU A 176 20.89 19.79 11.25
CA GLU A 176 22.30 20.10 11.55
C GLU A 176 22.45 21.60 11.41
N GLY A 177 22.29 22.32 12.52
CA GLY A 177 22.50 23.74 12.43
C GLY A 177 21.50 24.64 13.11
N GLY A 178 20.67 24.09 14.02
CA GLY A 178 20.43 24.86 15.24
C GLY A 178 21.59 24.66 16.21
N GLY A 179 22.47 23.74 15.94
CA GLY A 179 23.69 23.58 16.66
C GLY A 179 24.68 24.62 16.17
N GLY A 180 24.74 25.77 16.82
CA GLY A 180 25.93 26.58 16.76
C GLY A 180 27.09 25.67 17.10
N GLY A 181 27.79 25.13 16.09
CA GLY A 181 29.04 24.44 16.36
C GLY A 181 29.92 25.35 17.19
N ILE A 182 30.88 24.79 17.90
CA ILE A 182 31.85 25.58 18.64
C ILE A 182 32.48 26.59 17.67
N SER A 183 31.94 27.78 17.63
CA SER A 183 32.34 28.84 16.69
C SER A 183 33.09 29.96 17.38
N THR A 184 32.90 30.02 18.70
CA THR A 184 33.58 31.05 19.56
C THR A 184 34.34 30.40 20.68
N ALA A 185 35.26 31.17 21.31
CA ALA A 185 35.96 30.73 22.50
C ALA A 185 34.99 30.50 23.69
N ALA A 186 33.86 31.23 23.72
CA ALA A 186 32.85 31.07 24.73
C ALA A 186 32.10 29.74 24.57
N ASP A 187 31.78 29.33 23.33
CA ASP A 187 31.17 28.03 23.03
C ASP A 187 32.08 26.89 23.45
N LEU A 188 33.39 27.00 23.17
CA LEU A 188 34.38 26.00 23.59
C LEU A 188 34.48 25.89 25.11
N MET A 189 34.41 27.01 25.84
CA MET A 189 34.40 26.99 27.29
C MET A 189 33.12 26.40 27.87
N GLY A 190 31.96 26.67 27.25
CA GLY A 190 30.68 26.08 27.60
C GLY A 190 30.69 24.57 27.42
N PHE A 191 31.19 24.10 26.29
CA PHE A 191 31.35 22.67 26.00
C PHE A 191 32.29 22.01 27.06
N ALA A 192 33.45 22.59 27.31
CA ALA A 192 34.38 22.06 28.26
C ALA A 192 33.81 22.01 29.70
N ALA A 193 33.02 23.00 30.08
CA ALA A 193 32.34 23.03 31.37
C ALA A 193 31.29 21.91 31.49
N ALA A 194 30.48 21.68 30.43
CA ALA A 194 29.49 20.63 30.39
C ALA A 194 30.13 19.23 30.47
N VAL A 195 31.20 18.99 29.71
CA VAL A 195 31.96 17.73 29.75
C VAL A 195 32.59 17.49 31.12
N ASN A 196 33.18 18.50 31.73
CA ASN A 196 33.78 18.42 33.08
C ASN A 196 32.73 18.20 34.17
N ALA A 197 31.46 18.61 33.95
CA ALA A 197 30.35 18.34 34.83
C ALA A 197 29.77 16.91 34.66
N GLY A 198 30.34 16.11 33.77
CA GLY A 198 29.93 14.71 33.56
C GLY A 198 28.73 14.55 32.61
N ALA A 199 28.40 15.53 31.81
CA ALA A 199 27.37 15.40 30.78
C ALA A 199 27.82 14.38 29.72
N SER A 200 27.02 13.34 29.50
CA SER A 200 27.27 12.33 28.48
C SER A 200 26.83 12.81 27.08
N THR A 201 26.00 13.85 27.03
CA THR A 201 25.65 14.63 25.84
C THR A 201 25.79 16.09 26.19
N ALA A 202 26.73 16.78 25.53
CA ALA A 202 26.96 18.19 25.81
C ALA A 202 25.90 19.03 25.13
N ARG A 203 24.83 19.39 25.85
CA ARG A 203 23.93 20.46 25.46
C ARG A 203 24.28 21.71 26.29
N TRP A 204 24.56 22.82 25.65
CA TRP A 204 24.80 24.09 26.33
C TRP A 204 24.13 25.23 25.54
N GLU A 205 23.85 26.32 26.18
CA GLU A 205 23.40 27.53 25.51
C GLU A 205 24.61 28.30 24.99
N ASN A 206 24.59 28.65 23.70
CA ASN A 206 25.60 29.57 23.14
C ASN A 206 25.34 31.02 23.56
N GLU A 207 26.20 31.94 23.16
CA GLU A 207 26.04 33.38 23.48
C GLU A 207 24.73 33.98 22.86
N ALA A 208 24.12 33.37 21.90
CA ALA A 208 22.83 33.75 21.31
C ALA A 208 21.61 33.19 22.08
N GLY A 209 21.82 32.34 23.11
CA GLY A 209 20.77 31.69 23.87
C GLY A 209 20.20 30.45 23.19
N GLU A 210 20.91 29.91 22.21
CA GLU A 210 20.51 28.70 21.50
C GLU A 210 21.10 27.47 22.16
N VAL A 211 20.30 26.43 22.34
CA VAL A 211 20.79 25.14 22.86
C VAL A 211 21.55 24.41 21.75
N VAL A 212 22.79 24.10 21.99
CA VAL A 212 23.72 23.47 21.04
C VAL A 212 24.00 22.04 21.48
#